data_36ad9fe3d847a51bcd5ec8c0dd91d22c
#
_entry.id   36ad9fe3d847a51bcd5ec8c0dd91d22c
#
_cell.length_a   1.000
_cell.length_b   1.000
_cell.length_c   1.000
_cell.angle_alpha   90.00
_cell.angle_beta   90.00
_cell.angle_gamma   90.00
#
_symmetry.space_group_name_H-M   'P 1'
#
loop_
_entity.id
_entity.type
_entity.pdbx_description
1 polymer ?
#
loop_
_entity_poly.entity_id
_entity_poly.type
_entity_poly.pdbx_seq_one_letter_code
_entity_poly.pdbx_strand_id
1 'polypeptide(L)'
;MLLRKLVPFLVAIAPLVALPSVSQADPLKFGTLAPPESPWGKVFKVWARAINDRTNGSVQIQFFWNGQQGDEAGMVGKIRTGQLDGAAITANGLGAIYKQSLVFQLPGLFSSWAKLDAARAAMRPGMDAEFEKQGFKILGWGDIGVSRFMSYGFDVKTPADLKHKNVFYTTGDPIEPVLFSVLGDVTPKEMSDTEVLPQLTANAINVVDAPPLAAEQLQWASRLDHINSLPTHYEIGALVMSSARIKSLPADAQAVILETGRVAGEALTTSIRAQDDAALARRKQRMTAYEPTAADAAQWTKLFADTRARLRTTVFTAAVFDEAVRFAN
;
A
#
# COMPACT_ATOMS: atom_id res chain seq x y z
N MET A 1 70.57 63.39 -6.30
CA MET A 1 69.46 63.64 -7.22
C MET A 1 69.10 62.30 -7.80
N LEU A 2 68.19 61.51 -7.14
CA LEU A 2 67.75 60.17 -7.58
C LEU A 2 66.24 60.23 -7.90
N LEU A 3 65.94 60.15 -9.17
CA LEU A 3 64.53 59.97 -9.66
C LEU A 3 64.05 58.58 -9.38
N ARG A 4 63.04 58.40 -8.52
CA ARG A 4 62.28 57.19 -8.33
C ARG A 4 61.20 57.09 -9.44
N LYS A 5 61.31 56.11 -10.32
CA LYS A 5 60.25 55.75 -11.31
C LYS A 5 59.10 55.03 -10.60
N LEU A 6 57.90 55.65 -10.57
CA LEU A 6 56.65 54.98 -10.21
C LEU A 6 56.20 54.09 -11.37
N VAL A 7 56.01 52.81 -11.09
CA VAL A 7 55.35 51.84 -12.00
C VAL A 7 53.89 51.73 -11.59
N PRO A 8 52.90 51.97 -12.46
CA PRO A 8 51.52 51.82 -12.10
C PRO A 8 51.14 50.27 -12.12
N PHE A 9 50.64 49.82 -10.98
CA PHE A 9 50.10 48.45 -10.85
C PHE A 9 48.69 48.47 -11.44
N LEU A 10 48.48 47.81 -12.61
CA LEU A 10 47.17 47.60 -13.19
C LEU A 10 46.51 46.39 -12.46
N VAL A 11 45.52 46.64 -11.61
CA VAL A 11 44.68 45.60 -11.01
C VAL A 11 43.63 45.19 -12.05
N ALA A 12 43.80 44.04 -12.65
CA ALA A 12 42.79 43.41 -13.52
C ALA A 12 41.66 42.86 -12.65
N ILE A 13 40.51 43.53 -12.66
CA ILE A 13 39.27 43.02 -12.05
C ILE A 13 38.68 41.99 -13.02
N ALA A 14 38.85 40.69 -12.73
CA ALA A 14 38.17 39.65 -13.43
C ALA A 14 36.68 39.67 -13.06
N PRO A 15 35.73 39.62 -14.03
CA PRO A 15 34.31 39.53 -13.71
C PRO A 15 34.03 38.16 -13.06
N LEU A 16 33.53 38.19 -11.83
CA LEU A 16 33.01 36.99 -11.15
C LEU A 16 31.72 36.59 -11.85
N VAL A 17 31.80 35.61 -12.75
CA VAL A 17 30.62 34.99 -13.36
C VAL A 17 29.91 34.20 -12.25
N ALA A 18 28.86 34.78 -11.70
CA ALA A 18 27.98 34.10 -10.78
C ALA A 18 27.29 32.98 -11.55
N LEU A 19 27.72 31.72 -11.35
CA LEU A 19 26.99 30.56 -11.79
C LEU A 19 25.61 30.58 -11.10
N PRO A 20 24.50 30.39 -11.83
CA PRO A 20 23.19 30.33 -11.20
C PRO A 20 23.21 29.19 -10.20
N SER A 21 23.03 29.49 -8.93
CA SER A 21 22.76 28.48 -7.90
C SER A 21 21.45 27.82 -8.28
N VAL A 22 21.50 26.55 -8.70
CA VAL A 22 20.29 25.74 -8.81
C VAL A 22 19.70 25.68 -7.41
N SER A 23 18.65 26.46 -7.17
CA SER A 23 17.88 26.37 -5.94
C SER A 23 17.35 24.93 -5.87
N GLN A 24 17.90 24.15 -4.97
CA GLN A 24 17.42 22.79 -4.72
C GLN A 24 16.01 22.92 -4.15
N ALA A 25 15.04 22.48 -4.91
CA ALA A 25 13.65 22.47 -4.44
C ALA A 25 13.53 21.53 -3.22
N ASP A 26 12.63 21.87 -2.29
CA ASP A 26 12.34 20.99 -1.16
C ASP A 26 11.96 19.60 -1.66
N PRO A 27 12.46 18.54 -1.00
CA PRO A 27 12.17 17.17 -1.43
C PRO A 27 10.66 16.86 -1.35
N LEU A 28 10.17 16.08 -2.29
CA LEU A 28 8.81 15.54 -2.26
C LEU A 28 8.65 14.63 -1.05
N LYS A 29 7.64 14.88 -0.22
CA LYS A 29 7.38 14.18 1.04
C LYS A 29 6.42 13.04 0.82
N PHE A 30 6.86 11.81 1.06
CA PHE A 30 6.05 10.60 0.91
C PHE A 30 5.93 9.84 2.23
N GLY A 31 4.68 9.51 2.62
CA GLY A 31 4.40 8.65 3.76
C GLY A 31 4.29 7.18 3.37
N THR A 32 4.58 6.26 4.30
CA THR A 32 4.34 4.82 4.14
C THR A 32 4.32 4.10 5.48
N LEU A 33 3.54 3.01 5.59
CA LEU A 33 3.60 2.06 6.71
C LEU A 33 4.83 1.14 6.61
N ALA A 34 5.38 0.96 5.42
CA ALA A 34 6.46 0.02 5.17
C ALA A 34 7.73 0.39 5.95
N PRO A 35 8.40 -0.60 6.58
CA PRO A 35 9.76 -0.42 7.10
C PRO A 35 10.76 -0.17 5.96
N PRO A 36 11.82 0.63 6.19
CA PRO A 36 12.79 0.99 5.15
C PRO A 36 13.58 -0.20 4.58
N GLU A 37 13.73 -1.27 5.35
CA GLU A 37 14.47 -2.48 4.93
C GLU A 37 13.54 -3.60 4.43
N SER A 38 12.22 -3.37 4.47
CA SER A 38 11.24 -4.29 3.89
C SER A 38 11.39 -4.40 2.36
N PRO A 39 10.83 -5.42 1.73
CA PRO A 39 10.78 -5.53 0.26
C PRO A 39 10.22 -4.29 -0.42
N TRP A 40 9.14 -3.74 0.12
CA TRP A 40 8.54 -2.48 -0.38
C TRP A 40 9.51 -1.30 -0.20
N GLY A 41 10.11 -1.15 0.99
CA GLY A 41 11.05 -0.07 1.29
C GLY A 41 12.27 -0.08 0.35
N LYS A 42 12.76 -1.25 -0.02
CA LYS A 42 13.85 -1.39 -1.00
C LYS A 42 13.44 -0.87 -2.38
N VAL A 43 12.25 -1.20 -2.86
CA VAL A 43 11.73 -0.69 -4.15
C VAL A 43 11.56 0.84 -4.07
N PHE A 44 11.01 1.37 -2.98
CA PHE A 44 10.83 2.82 -2.80
C PHE A 44 12.16 3.57 -2.79
N LYS A 45 13.19 3.03 -2.15
CA LYS A 45 14.55 3.62 -2.18
C LYS A 45 15.14 3.64 -3.59
N VAL A 46 14.96 2.55 -4.36
CA VAL A 46 15.42 2.48 -5.75
C VAL A 46 14.66 3.48 -6.62
N TRP A 47 13.34 3.59 -6.44
CA TRP A 47 12.51 4.55 -7.15
C TRP A 47 12.92 6.00 -6.85
N ALA A 48 13.11 6.36 -5.57
CA ALA A 48 13.58 7.69 -5.17
C ALA A 48 14.93 8.04 -5.81
N ARG A 49 15.86 7.07 -5.84
CA ARG A 49 17.16 7.24 -6.51
C ARG A 49 17.00 7.45 -8.01
N ALA A 50 16.16 6.65 -8.67
CA ALA A 50 15.93 6.78 -10.11
C ALA A 50 15.36 8.16 -10.49
N ILE A 51 14.48 8.73 -9.67
CA ILE A 51 13.99 10.10 -9.86
C ILE A 51 15.12 11.10 -9.71
N ASN A 52 15.88 11.03 -8.60
CA ASN A 52 17.01 11.94 -8.37
C ASN A 52 18.01 11.93 -9.53
N ASP A 53 18.42 10.75 -9.98
CA ASP A 53 19.42 10.59 -11.02
C ASP A 53 18.90 11.09 -12.37
N ARG A 54 17.65 10.77 -12.75
CA ARG A 54 17.05 11.16 -14.03
C ARG A 54 16.62 12.63 -14.09
N THR A 55 16.48 13.28 -12.95
CA THR A 55 16.21 14.72 -12.85
C THR A 55 17.46 15.55 -12.54
N ASN A 56 18.65 14.95 -12.60
CA ASN A 56 19.94 15.59 -12.25
C ASN A 56 19.88 16.27 -10.87
N GLY A 57 19.21 15.65 -9.90
CA GLY A 57 19.08 16.13 -8.53
C GLY A 57 18.05 17.23 -8.31
N SER A 58 17.34 17.69 -9.35
CA SER A 58 16.33 18.74 -9.22
C SER A 58 15.05 18.29 -8.51
N VAL A 59 14.77 16.98 -8.50
CA VAL A 59 13.67 16.36 -7.73
C VAL A 59 14.23 15.26 -6.85
N GLN A 60 13.89 15.34 -5.57
CA GLN A 60 14.25 14.34 -4.57
C GLN A 60 12.98 13.87 -3.84
N ILE A 61 12.99 12.63 -3.33
CA ILE A 61 11.91 12.10 -2.49
C ILE A 61 12.45 11.85 -1.08
N GLN A 62 11.74 12.38 -0.09
CA GLN A 62 11.91 12.05 1.32
C GLN A 62 10.78 11.12 1.76
N PHE A 63 11.12 9.88 2.13
CA PHE A 63 10.17 8.96 2.72
C PHE A 63 10.09 9.09 4.24
N PHE A 64 8.86 9.06 4.76
CA PHE A 64 8.53 8.88 6.17
C PHE A 64 8.04 7.44 6.37
N TRP A 65 8.89 6.63 6.99
CA TRP A 65 8.73 5.18 7.12
C TRP A 65 7.92 4.79 8.36
N ASN A 66 7.51 3.49 8.46
CA ASN A 66 6.92 2.89 9.66
C ASN A 66 5.71 3.67 10.22
N GLY A 67 4.90 4.26 9.39
CA GLY A 67 3.73 5.01 9.84
C GLY A 67 4.04 6.30 10.59
N GLN A 68 5.23 6.90 10.44
CA GLN A 68 5.60 8.19 11.08
C GLN A 68 4.61 9.31 10.76
N GLN A 69 3.87 9.19 9.68
CA GLN A 69 2.84 10.16 9.28
C GLN A 69 1.41 9.74 9.67
N GLY A 70 1.28 8.74 10.53
CA GLY A 70 0.02 8.15 10.97
C GLY A 70 -0.40 6.97 10.09
N ASP A 71 -1.67 6.60 10.18
CA ASP A 71 -2.30 5.61 9.31
C ASP A 71 -2.51 6.14 7.88
N GLU A 72 -2.95 5.28 6.99
CA GLU A 72 -3.08 5.64 5.57
C GLU A 72 -4.19 6.67 5.30
N ALA A 73 -5.28 6.65 6.06
CA ALA A 73 -6.33 7.66 5.98
C ALA A 73 -5.79 9.03 6.42
N GLY A 74 -4.98 9.08 7.47
CA GLY A 74 -4.25 10.25 7.91
C GLY A 74 -3.25 10.75 6.86
N MET A 75 -2.50 9.85 6.22
CA MET A 75 -1.60 10.22 5.11
C MET A 75 -2.36 10.83 3.93
N VAL A 76 -3.50 10.24 3.53
CA VAL A 76 -4.38 10.79 2.49
C VAL A 76 -4.87 12.19 2.87
N GLY A 77 -5.29 12.40 4.13
CA GLY A 77 -5.65 13.72 4.64
C GLY A 77 -4.50 14.73 4.54
N LYS A 78 -3.28 14.32 4.89
CA LYS A 78 -2.07 15.16 4.78
C LYS A 78 -1.69 15.50 3.33
N ILE A 79 -1.94 14.61 2.37
CA ILE A 79 -1.76 14.91 0.94
C ILE A 79 -2.78 15.96 0.49
N ARG A 80 -4.05 15.86 0.92
CA ARG A 80 -5.08 16.87 0.60
C ARG A 80 -4.75 18.25 1.13
N THR A 81 -4.10 18.34 2.28
CA THR A 81 -3.69 19.62 2.91
C THR A 81 -2.29 20.10 2.50
N GLY A 82 -1.57 19.34 1.65
CA GLY A 82 -0.21 19.70 1.19
C GLY A 82 0.89 19.49 2.24
N GLN A 83 0.62 18.80 3.34
CA GLN A 83 1.64 18.42 4.33
C GLN A 83 2.50 17.24 3.84
N LEU A 84 1.92 16.36 3.00
CA LEU A 84 2.60 15.36 2.20
C LEU A 84 2.34 15.63 0.71
N ASP A 85 3.30 15.25 -0.13
CA ASP A 85 3.14 15.30 -1.58
C ASP A 85 2.55 13.99 -2.13
N GLY A 86 2.84 12.88 -1.47
CA GLY A 86 2.38 11.54 -1.85
C GLY A 86 2.50 10.51 -0.76
N ALA A 87 2.14 9.28 -1.07
CA ALA A 87 2.30 8.13 -0.19
C ALA A 87 2.40 6.82 -0.98
N ALA A 88 3.01 5.82 -0.34
CA ALA A 88 2.87 4.42 -0.73
C ALA A 88 1.84 3.79 0.22
N ILE A 89 0.69 3.42 -0.30
CA ILE A 89 -0.49 3.02 0.46
C ILE A 89 -1.03 1.67 -0.01
N THR A 90 -1.69 0.98 0.90
CA THR A 90 -2.47 -0.23 0.61
C THR A 90 -3.87 0.11 0.11
N ALA A 91 -4.71 -0.88 -0.05
CA ALA A 91 -6.10 -0.68 -0.41
C ALA A 91 -6.86 0.19 0.60
N ASN A 92 -6.50 0.18 1.89
CA ASN A 92 -7.14 1.03 2.89
C ASN A 92 -6.97 2.51 2.55
N GLY A 93 -5.74 2.93 2.25
CA GLY A 93 -5.48 4.28 1.77
C GLY A 93 -6.13 4.59 0.42
N LEU A 94 -6.14 3.62 -0.50
CA LEU A 94 -6.86 3.75 -1.78
C LEU A 94 -8.37 3.95 -1.57
N GLY A 95 -8.97 3.18 -0.66
CA GLY A 95 -10.37 3.29 -0.27
C GLY A 95 -10.73 4.65 0.35
N ALA A 96 -9.81 5.24 1.12
CA ALA A 96 -9.96 6.58 1.68
C ALA A 96 -9.96 7.70 0.60
N ILE A 97 -9.39 7.42 -0.57
CA ILE A 97 -9.45 8.31 -1.73
C ILE A 97 -10.68 8.01 -2.58
N TYR A 98 -10.84 6.74 -2.99
CA TYR A 98 -11.93 6.28 -3.85
C TYR A 98 -12.38 4.87 -3.46
N LYS A 99 -13.43 4.77 -2.67
CA LYS A 99 -13.93 3.53 -2.05
C LYS A 99 -14.15 2.39 -3.05
N GLN A 100 -14.56 2.69 -4.29
CA GLN A 100 -14.85 1.66 -5.28
C GLN A 100 -13.61 0.86 -5.71
N SER A 101 -12.39 1.38 -5.47
CA SER A 101 -11.14 0.66 -5.75
C SER A 101 -10.98 -0.60 -4.89
N LEU A 102 -11.65 -0.67 -3.75
CA LEU A 102 -11.67 -1.84 -2.86
C LEU A 102 -12.36 -3.06 -3.48
N VAL A 103 -13.01 -2.93 -4.64
CA VAL A 103 -13.59 -4.07 -5.37
C VAL A 103 -12.56 -5.14 -5.71
N PHE A 104 -11.28 -4.76 -5.84
CA PHE A 104 -10.19 -5.71 -6.08
C PHE A 104 -9.85 -6.59 -4.87
N GLN A 105 -10.33 -6.23 -3.67
CA GLN A 105 -10.12 -6.97 -2.42
C GLN A 105 -11.36 -7.75 -1.95
N LEU A 106 -12.37 -7.90 -2.79
CA LEU A 106 -13.56 -8.66 -2.43
C LEU A 106 -13.20 -10.09 -2.00
N PRO A 107 -13.64 -10.55 -0.81
CA PRO A 107 -13.24 -11.84 -0.26
C PRO A 107 -13.64 -12.98 -1.18
N GLY A 108 -12.68 -13.87 -1.48
CA GLY A 108 -12.85 -15.03 -2.34
C GLY A 108 -13.30 -14.72 -3.78
N LEU A 109 -13.14 -13.48 -4.26
CA LEU A 109 -13.53 -13.15 -5.64
C LEU A 109 -12.52 -13.70 -6.63
N PHE A 110 -11.26 -13.34 -6.50
CA PHE A 110 -10.21 -13.79 -7.41
C PHE A 110 -9.58 -15.10 -6.90
N SER A 111 -9.40 -16.07 -7.79
CA SER A 111 -8.76 -17.34 -7.48
C SER A 111 -7.28 -17.39 -7.85
N SER A 112 -6.76 -16.35 -8.48
CA SER A 112 -5.35 -16.22 -8.88
C SER A 112 -4.96 -14.77 -9.16
N TRP A 113 -3.67 -14.49 -9.09
CA TRP A 113 -3.11 -13.22 -9.52
C TRP A 113 -3.46 -12.89 -10.98
N ALA A 114 -3.48 -13.89 -11.87
CA ALA A 114 -3.80 -13.66 -13.27
C ALA A 114 -5.22 -13.09 -13.47
N LYS A 115 -6.19 -13.57 -12.70
CA LYS A 115 -7.57 -13.05 -12.75
C LYS A 115 -7.65 -11.63 -12.18
N LEU A 116 -6.99 -11.36 -11.06
CA LEU A 116 -6.88 -9.99 -10.51
C LEU A 116 -6.20 -9.04 -11.50
N ASP A 117 -5.11 -9.48 -12.14
CA ASP A 117 -4.38 -8.67 -13.11
C ASP A 117 -5.23 -8.33 -14.33
N ALA A 118 -6.02 -9.28 -14.82
CA ALA A 118 -6.96 -9.04 -15.91
C ALA A 118 -8.03 -8.02 -15.53
N ALA A 119 -8.62 -8.16 -14.33
CA ALA A 119 -9.59 -7.18 -13.80
C ALA A 119 -8.95 -5.80 -13.64
N ARG A 120 -7.78 -5.73 -13.00
CA ARG A 120 -7.06 -4.46 -12.78
C ARG A 120 -6.66 -3.79 -14.09
N ALA A 121 -6.16 -4.55 -15.07
CA ALA A 121 -5.79 -4.01 -16.38
C ALA A 121 -7.00 -3.39 -17.12
N ALA A 122 -8.15 -4.07 -17.10
CA ALA A 122 -9.37 -3.60 -17.75
C ALA A 122 -9.98 -2.40 -17.03
N MET A 123 -10.05 -2.41 -15.71
CA MET A 123 -10.70 -1.38 -14.89
C MET A 123 -9.80 -0.17 -14.60
N ARG A 124 -8.48 -0.32 -14.73
CA ARG A 124 -7.50 0.72 -14.40
C ARG A 124 -7.78 2.08 -15.03
N PRO A 125 -8.09 2.22 -16.33
CA PRO A 125 -8.32 3.54 -16.92
C PRO A 125 -9.46 4.31 -16.23
N GLY A 126 -10.56 3.60 -15.91
CA GLY A 126 -11.67 4.17 -15.15
C GLY A 126 -11.29 4.52 -13.70
N MET A 127 -10.57 3.63 -13.02
CA MET A 127 -10.09 3.86 -11.66
C MET A 127 -9.14 5.06 -11.60
N ASP A 128 -8.11 5.10 -12.47
CA ASP A 128 -7.15 6.20 -12.50
C ASP A 128 -7.85 7.56 -12.74
N ALA A 129 -8.89 7.61 -13.60
CA ALA A 129 -9.68 8.80 -13.83
C ALA A 129 -10.47 9.24 -12.59
N GLU A 130 -11.04 8.30 -11.83
CA GLU A 130 -11.74 8.61 -10.58
C GLU A 130 -10.77 9.13 -9.49
N PHE A 131 -9.58 8.54 -9.38
CA PHE A 131 -8.53 9.06 -8.50
C PHE A 131 -8.13 10.49 -8.88
N GLU A 132 -8.00 10.81 -10.17
CA GLU A 132 -7.70 12.17 -10.62
C GLU A 132 -8.81 13.17 -10.28
N LYS A 133 -10.08 12.79 -10.38
CA LYS A 133 -11.22 13.62 -9.93
C LYS A 133 -11.15 13.93 -8.42
N GLN A 134 -10.58 13.01 -7.62
CA GLN A 134 -10.36 13.21 -6.20
C GLN A 134 -9.08 14.01 -5.88
N GLY A 135 -8.34 14.46 -6.90
CA GLY A 135 -7.10 15.22 -6.75
C GLY A 135 -5.82 14.38 -6.56
N PHE A 136 -5.90 13.08 -6.85
CA PHE A 136 -4.77 12.15 -6.72
C PHE A 136 -4.37 11.53 -8.06
N LYS A 137 -3.07 11.37 -8.26
CA LYS A 137 -2.50 10.62 -9.38
C LYS A 137 -1.97 9.29 -8.88
N ILE A 138 -2.40 8.19 -9.48
CA ILE A 138 -1.74 6.90 -9.32
C ILE A 138 -0.47 6.92 -10.16
N LEU A 139 0.69 6.79 -9.51
CA LEU A 139 2.00 6.70 -10.17
C LEU A 139 2.28 5.26 -10.60
N GLY A 140 1.89 4.30 -9.77
CA GLY A 140 2.04 2.88 -10.07
C GLY A 140 1.20 2.04 -9.12
N TRP A 141 0.47 1.07 -9.66
CA TRP A 141 -0.20 0.03 -8.89
C TRP A 141 0.83 -1.04 -8.49
N GLY A 142 0.64 -1.63 -7.31
CA GLY A 142 1.46 -2.72 -6.79
C GLY A 142 0.62 -3.71 -5.99
N ASP A 143 1.30 -4.69 -5.41
CA ASP A 143 0.67 -5.72 -4.59
C ASP A 143 1.26 -5.73 -3.18
N ILE A 144 0.47 -6.18 -2.22
CA ILE A 144 0.87 -6.38 -0.83
C ILE A 144 1.02 -7.87 -0.53
N GLY A 145 0.15 -8.71 -1.06
CA GLY A 145 0.20 -10.15 -0.91
C GLY A 145 -1.18 -10.81 -0.97
N VAL A 146 -1.25 -12.03 -0.50
CA VAL A 146 -2.50 -12.79 -0.39
C VAL A 146 -2.84 -13.01 1.08
N SER A 147 -3.94 -12.40 1.51
CA SER A 147 -4.36 -12.43 2.90
C SER A 147 -4.83 -13.82 3.34
N ARG A 148 -4.56 -14.12 4.61
CA ARG A 148 -4.93 -15.36 5.28
C ARG A 148 -5.19 -15.08 6.76
N PHE A 149 -6.13 -15.81 7.34
CA PHE A 149 -6.31 -15.75 8.78
C PHE A 149 -5.11 -16.34 9.52
N MET A 150 -4.58 -15.55 10.43
CA MET A 150 -3.58 -15.94 11.42
C MET A 150 -4.14 -15.67 12.81
N SER A 151 -3.88 -16.56 13.77
CA SER A 151 -4.44 -16.47 15.12
C SER A 151 -3.42 -16.83 16.20
N TYR A 152 -3.76 -16.52 17.43
CA TYR A 152 -2.99 -16.86 18.62
C TYR A 152 -3.77 -17.84 19.52
N GLY A 153 -3.19 -19.02 19.75
CA GLY A 153 -3.67 -20.03 20.69
C GLY A 153 -4.81 -20.92 20.17
N PHE A 154 -5.24 -20.81 18.92
CA PHE A 154 -6.26 -21.67 18.33
C PHE A 154 -6.24 -21.66 16.80
N ASP A 155 -6.75 -22.72 16.19
CA ASP A 155 -6.92 -22.77 14.73
C ASP A 155 -8.19 -22.02 14.27
N VAL A 156 -8.08 -21.31 13.16
CA VAL A 156 -9.21 -20.78 12.38
C VAL A 156 -9.42 -21.69 11.16
N LYS A 157 -10.13 -22.79 11.33
CA LYS A 157 -10.39 -23.79 10.25
C LYS A 157 -11.56 -23.39 9.39
N THR A 158 -12.64 -23.01 10.04
CA THR A 158 -13.92 -22.66 9.44
C THR A 158 -14.36 -21.26 9.88
N PRO A 159 -15.32 -20.62 9.22
CA PRO A 159 -15.87 -19.35 9.68
C PRO A 159 -16.36 -19.37 11.14
N ALA A 160 -16.89 -20.51 11.59
CA ALA A 160 -17.41 -20.63 12.96
C ALA A 160 -16.33 -20.44 14.04
N ASP A 161 -15.05 -20.70 13.73
CA ASP A 161 -13.95 -20.55 14.66
C ASP A 161 -13.61 -19.06 14.99
N LEU A 162 -14.13 -18.13 14.19
CA LEU A 162 -14.04 -16.68 14.46
C LEU A 162 -15.09 -16.20 15.47
N LYS A 163 -16.12 -17.01 15.77
CA LYS A 163 -17.16 -16.60 16.72
C LYS A 163 -16.58 -16.38 18.12
N HIS A 164 -17.03 -15.29 18.75
CA HIS A 164 -16.56 -14.85 20.07
C HIS A 164 -15.07 -14.55 20.13
N LYS A 165 -14.38 -14.35 18.99
CA LYS A 165 -12.98 -13.96 18.93
C LYS A 165 -12.84 -12.46 18.70
N ASN A 166 -11.74 -11.89 19.22
CA ASN A 166 -11.36 -10.50 18.98
C ASN A 166 -10.61 -10.45 17.65
N VAL A 167 -11.32 -10.14 16.58
CA VAL A 167 -10.78 -10.09 15.22
C VAL A 167 -10.47 -8.66 14.83
N PHE A 168 -9.23 -8.41 14.45
CA PHE A 168 -8.79 -7.11 13.95
C PHE A 168 -9.42 -6.80 12.60
N TYR A 169 -9.75 -5.54 12.38
CA TYR A 169 -9.93 -4.95 11.06
C TYR A 169 -9.44 -3.49 11.05
N THR A 170 -8.98 -3.03 9.90
CA THR A 170 -8.40 -1.69 9.77
C THR A 170 -9.48 -0.60 9.80
N THR A 171 -9.20 0.48 10.52
CA THR A 171 -10.09 1.66 10.57
C THR A 171 -10.47 2.14 9.17
N GLY A 172 -11.78 2.25 8.95
CA GLY A 172 -12.34 2.72 7.67
C GLY A 172 -12.47 1.64 6.60
N ASP A 173 -12.11 0.38 6.86
CA ASP A 173 -12.42 -0.73 5.96
C ASP A 173 -13.93 -1.00 5.94
N PRO A 174 -14.60 -0.94 4.77
CA PRO A 174 -16.02 -1.22 4.66
C PRO A 174 -16.35 -2.70 4.38
N ILE A 175 -15.34 -3.55 4.15
CA ILE A 175 -15.52 -4.94 3.72
C ILE A 175 -15.62 -5.89 4.91
N GLU A 176 -14.63 -5.87 5.79
CA GLU A 176 -14.56 -6.80 6.93
C GLU A 176 -15.72 -6.67 7.91
N PRO A 177 -16.21 -5.46 8.28
CA PRO A 177 -17.41 -5.34 9.09
C PRO A 177 -18.65 -6.01 8.49
N VAL A 178 -18.78 -6.00 7.16
CA VAL A 178 -19.87 -6.70 6.47
C VAL A 178 -19.66 -8.21 6.56
N LEU A 179 -18.45 -8.72 6.38
CA LEU A 179 -18.12 -10.14 6.53
C LEU A 179 -18.47 -10.63 7.96
N PHE A 180 -18.03 -9.90 8.98
CA PHE A 180 -18.34 -10.24 10.38
C PHE A 180 -19.83 -10.13 10.70
N SER A 181 -20.55 -9.19 10.11
CA SER A 181 -22.00 -9.09 10.24
C SER A 181 -22.75 -10.25 9.59
N VAL A 182 -22.25 -10.77 8.47
CA VAL A 182 -22.83 -11.96 7.79
C VAL A 182 -22.55 -13.22 8.61
N LEU A 183 -21.34 -13.36 9.16
CA LEU A 183 -20.98 -14.48 10.02
C LEU A 183 -21.73 -14.51 11.34
N GLY A 184 -21.87 -13.33 11.98
CA GLY A 184 -22.45 -13.17 13.33
C GLY A 184 -21.54 -13.65 14.45
N ASP A 185 -21.82 -13.16 15.67
CA ASP A 185 -21.16 -13.56 16.92
C ASP A 185 -19.63 -13.34 16.96
N VAL A 186 -19.07 -12.52 16.07
CA VAL A 186 -17.66 -12.08 16.11
C VAL A 186 -17.56 -10.85 17.03
N THR A 187 -16.40 -10.63 17.63
CA THR A 187 -16.08 -9.39 18.34
C THR A 187 -15.05 -8.58 17.51
N PRO A 188 -15.51 -7.78 16.52
CA PRO A 188 -14.62 -7.02 15.67
C PRO A 188 -13.90 -5.93 16.47
N LYS A 189 -12.64 -5.71 16.18
CA LYS A 189 -11.81 -4.68 16.81
C LYS A 189 -11.24 -3.76 15.74
N GLU A 190 -11.86 -2.60 15.60
CA GLU A 190 -11.42 -1.55 14.69
C GLU A 190 -10.20 -0.83 15.26
N MET A 191 -9.12 -0.72 14.51
CA MET A 191 -7.94 0.06 14.86
C MET A 191 -7.06 0.34 13.65
N SER A 192 -6.10 1.24 13.81
CA SER A 192 -5.10 1.48 12.76
C SER A 192 -4.05 0.35 12.71
N ASP A 193 -3.43 0.14 11.55
CA ASP A 193 -2.38 -0.88 11.38
C ASP A 193 -1.18 -0.68 12.32
N THR A 194 -0.92 0.56 12.73
CA THR A 194 0.16 0.90 13.68
C THR A 194 -0.15 0.46 15.12
N GLU A 195 -1.41 0.19 15.46
CA GLU A 195 -1.85 -0.24 16.78
C GLU A 195 -1.90 -1.77 16.91
N VAL A 196 -1.89 -2.52 15.79
CA VAL A 196 -2.07 -3.99 15.79
C VAL A 196 -1.02 -4.70 16.63
N LEU A 197 0.27 -4.41 16.47
CA LEU A 197 1.32 -5.08 17.23
C LEU A 197 1.21 -4.84 18.76
N PRO A 198 0.98 -3.63 19.26
CA PRO A 198 0.65 -3.40 20.66
C PRO A 198 -0.58 -4.19 21.16
N GLN A 199 -1.65 -4.23 20.37
CA GLN A 199 -2.90 -4.92 20.75
C GLN A 199 -2.76 -6.45 20.73
N LEU A 200 -1.99 -7.02 19.78
CA LEU A 200 -1.59 -8.43 19.79
C LEU A 200 -0.74 -8.75 21.03
N THR A 201 0.20 -7.86 21.38
CA THR A 201 1.06 -8.03 22.55
C THR A 201 0.26 -8.01 23.85
N ALA A 202 -0.79 -7.20 23.93
CA ALA A 202 -1.70 -7.12 25.06
C ALA A 202 -2.78 -8.22 25.06
N ASN A 203 -2.82 -9.09 24.05
CA ASN A 203 -3.90 -10.07 23.80
C ASN A 203 -5.31 -9.43 23.71
N ALA A 204 -5.39 -8.18 23.32
CA ALA A 204 -6.66 -7.48 23.09
C ALA A 204 -7.30 -7.91 21.77
N ILE A 205 -6.49 -8.32 20.80
CA ILE A 205 -6.89 -9.02 19.58
C ILE A 205 -6.13 -10.34 19.49
N ASN A 206 -6.69 -11.33 18.84
CA ASN A 206 -6.10 -12.65 18.70
C ASN A 206 -6.29 -13.28 17.32
N VAL A 207 -6.85 -12.54 16.37
CA VAL A 207 -6.98 -12.92 14.97
C VAL A 207 -6.70 -11.71 14.09
N VAL A 208 -5.93 -11.93 13.03
CA VAL A 208 -5.73 -11.00 11.93
C VAL A 208 -5.98 -11.70 10.60
N ASP A 209 -6.50 -10.98 9.60
CA ASP A 209 -6.49 -11.39 8.20
C ASP A 209 -5.49 -10.52 7.46
N ALA A 210 -4.38 -11.10 7.01
CA ALA A 210 -3.29 -10.34 6.41
C ALA A 210 -2.38 -11.21 5.54
N PRO A 211 -1.67 -10.62 4.56
CA PRO A 211 -0.61 -11.32 3.84
C PRO A 211 0.52 -11.73 4.80
N PRO A 212 1.04 -12.97 4.69
CA PRO A 212 2.14 -13.44 5.53
C PRO A 212 3.38 -12.54 5.52
N LEU A 213 3.71 -11.93 4.37
CA LEU A 213 4.82 -11.00 4.26
C LEU A 213 4.55 -9.72 5.08
N ALA A 214 3.35 -9.15 4.97
CA ALA A 214 2.98 -7.96 5.74
C ALA A 214 3.05 -8.24 7.24
N ALA A 215 2.48 -9.36 7.69
CA ALA A 215 2.54 -9.79 9.09
C ALA A 215 3.98 -9.97 9.60
N GLU A 216 4.92 -10.44 8.75
CA GLU A 216 6.34 -10.51 9.09
C GLU A 216 6.97 -9.12 9.22
N GLN A 217 6.77 -8.25 8.24
CA GLN A 217 7.42 -6.95 8.19
C GLN A 217 6.90 -5.97 9.25
N LEU A 218 5.61 -6.08 9.61
CA LEU A 218 4.98 -5.33 10.69
C LEU A 218 5.13 -6.01 12.06
N GLN A 219 5.86 -7.13 12.13
CA GLN A 219 6.15 -7.91 13.34
C GLN A 219 4.92 -8.58 13.99
N TRP A 220 3.75 -8.55 13.35
CA TRP A 220 2.52 -9.19 13.86
C TRP A 220 2.71 -10.70 14.01
N ALA A 221 3.38 -11.34 13.03
CA ALA A 221 3.66 -12.77 13.03
C ALA A 221 4.46 -13.26 14.24
N SER A 222 5.12 -12.36 15.01
CA SER A 222 5.82 -12.71 16.25
C SER A 222 4.88 -12.97 17.42
N ARG A 223 3.60 -12.62 17.27
CA ARG A 223 2.54 -12.73 18.29
C ARG A 223 1.43 -13.71 17.89
N LEU A 224 1.61 -14.41 16.80
CA LEU A 224 0.66 -15.36 16.23
C LEU A 224 1.34 -16.72 16.08
N ASP A 225 0.60 -17.80 16.30
CA ASP A 225 1.14 -19.17 16.33
C ASP A 225 0.36 -20.17 15.45
N HIS A 226 -0.75 -19.71 14.81
CA HIS A 226 -1.57 -20.51 13.89
C HIS A 226 -1.79 -19.75 12.60
N ILE A 227 -1.87 -20.47 11.48
CA ILE A 227 -2.17 -19.92 10.15
C ILE A 227 -3.06 -20.87 9.36
N ASN A 228 -4.14 -20.35 8.77
CA ASN A 228 -4.92 -21.07 7.76
C ASN A 228 -4.32 -20.83 6.37
N SER A 229 -4.10 -21.88 5.60
CA SER A 229 -3.55 -21.79 4.24
C SER A 229 -4.53 -21.25 3.19
N LEU A 230 -5.84 -21.18 3.52
CA LEU A 230 -6.87 -20.68 2.60
C LEU A 230 -6.66 -19.18 2.31
N PRO A 231 -6.56 -18.77 1.04
CA PRO A 231 -6.61 -17.37 0.66
C PRO A 231 -7.98 -16.76 0.99
N THR A 232 -7.98 -15.60 1.61
CA THR A 232 -9.21 -14.81 1.84
C THR A 232 -9.44 -13.81 0.72
N HIS A 233 -8.43 -13.01 0.41
CA HIS A 233 -8.43 -12.04 -0.68
C HIS A 233 -7.00 -11.70 -1.13
N TYR A 234 -6.89 -11.02 -2.26
CA TYR A 234 -5.64 -10.48 -2.77
C TYR A 234 -5.54 -9.02 -2.36
N GLU A 235 -4.45 -8.64 -1.71
CA GLU A 235 -4.27 -7.28 -1.24
C GLU A 235 -3.40 -6.47 -2.19
N ILE A 236 -3.91 -5.29 -2.57
CA ILE A 236 -3.28 -4.36 -3.51
C ILE A 236 -2.79 -3.12 -2.80
N GLY A 237 -1.91 -2.38 -3.48
CA GLY A 237 -1.47 -1.07 -3.06
C GLY A 237 -1.10 -0.20 -4.26
N ALA A 238 -0.72 1.03 -4.00
CA ALA A 238 -0.23 1.93 -5.02
C ALA A 238 0.71 3.01 -4.48
N LEU A 239 1.50 3.56 -5.38
CA LEU A 239 2.17 4.84 -5.20
C LEU A 239 1.21 5.93 -5.66
N VAL A 240 0.84 6.85 -4.78
CA VAL A 240 -0.07 7.95 -5.07
C VAL A 240 0.58 9.29 -4.79
N MET A 241 0.18 10.32 -5.53
CA MET A 241 0.68 11.68 -5.33
C MET A 241 -0.43 12.70 -5.61
N SER A 242 -0.35 13.88 -4.98
CA SER A 242 -1.22 15.00 -5.28
C SER A 242 -1.12 15.40 -6.76
N SER A 243 -2.25 15.41 -7.48
CA SER A 243 -2.31 15.85 -8.89
C SER A 243 -1.87 17.31 -9.05
N ALA A 244 -2.22 18.16 -8.09
CA ALA A 244 -1.80 19.57 -8.09
C ALA A 244 -0.28 19.69 -7.93
N ARG A 245 0.30 18.89 -7.04
CA ARG A 245 1.75 18.90 -6.80
C ARG A 245 2.54 18.42 -8.02
N ILE A 246 2.08 17.36 -8.70
CA ILE A 246 2.71 16.92 -9.96
C ILE A 246 2.68 18.05 -10.99
N LYS A 247 1.51 18.66 -11.21
CA LYS A 247 1.35 19.73 -12.19
C LYS A 247 2.19 20.98 -11.89
N SER A 248 2.62 21.18 -10.65
CA SER A 248 3.52 22.30 -10.27
C SER A 248 5.00 22.06 -10.59
N LEU A 249 5.36 20.82 -10.97
CA LEU A 249 6.73 20.47 -11.35
C LEU A 249 7.00 20.78 -12.84
N PRO A 250 8.26 20.95 -13.25
CA PRO A 250 8.64 21.03 -14.66
C PRO A 250 8.17 19.81 -15.45
N ALA A 251 7.80 19.97 -16.72
CA ALA A 251 7.20 18.92 -17.54
C ALA A 251 8.09 17.67 -17.69
N ASP A 252 9.39 17.85 -17.78
CA ASP A 252 10.38 16.76 -17.82
C ASP A 252 10.41 15.98 -16.49
N ALA A 253 10.35 16.67 -15.36
CA ALA A 253 10.27 16.04 -14.04
C ALA A 253 8.94 15.27 -13.87
N GLN A 254 7.81 15.83 -14.34
CA GLN A 254 6.54 15.11 -14.35
C GLN A 254 6.64 13.78 -15.13
N ALA A 255 7.22 13.82 -16.33
CA ALA A 255 7.40 12.63 -17.17
C ALA A 255 8.26 11.57 -16.46
N VAL A 256 9.36 11.97 -15.82
CA VAL A 256 10.24 11.08 -15.06
C VAL A 256 9.49 10.42 -13.90
N ILE A 257 8.73 11.19 -13.10
CA ILE A 257 7.98 10.65 -11.95
C ILE A 257 6.94 9.64 -12.41
N LEU A 258 6.18 9.94 -13.47
CA LEU A 258 5.13 9.06 -13.98
C LEU A 258 5.71 7.76 -14.56
N GLU A 259 6.78 7.85 -15.34
CA GLU A 259 7.42 6.68 -15.92
C GLU A 259 8.09 5.79 -14.85
N THR A 260 8.88 6.40 -13.97
CA THR A 260 9.58 5.64 -12.91
C THR A 260 8.61 5.08 -11.87
N GLY A 261 7.49 5.79 -11.59
CA GLY A 261 6.43 5.30 -10.72
C GLY A 261 5.74 4.06 -11.29
N ARG A 262 5.47 4.04 -12.61
CA ARG A 262 4.95 2.84 -13.28
C ARG A 262 5.91 1.66 -13.15
N VAL A 263 7.20 1.88 -13.41
CA VAL A 263 8.24 0.83 -13.28
C VAL A 263 8.36 0.34 -11.82
N ALA A 264 8.27 1.24 -10.85
CA ALA A 264 8.26 0.86 -9.43
C ALA A 264 7.03 0.01 -9.08
N GLY A 265 5.85 0.33 -9.62
CA GLY A 265 4.64 -0.48 -9.44
C GLY A 265 4.80 -1.90 -10.02
N GLU A 266 5.38 -2.03 -11.21
CA GLU A 266 5.67 -3.33 -11.81
C GLU A 266 6.69 -4.15 -10.99
N ALA A 267 7.71 -3.47 -10.46
CA ALA A 267 8.69 -4.09 -9.56
C ALA A 267 8.06 -4.55 -8.23
N LEU A 268 7.15 -3.76 -7.67
CA LEU A 268 6.36 -4.15 -6.49
C LEU A 268 5.56 -5.41 -6.79
N THR A 269 4.78 -5.43 -7.87
CA THR A 269 3.98 -6.59 -8.26
C THR A 269 4.85 -7.85 -8.36
N THR A 270 5.92 -7.81 -9.13
CA THR A 270 6.77 -8.98 -9.39
C THR A 270 7.50 -9.46 -8.13
N SER A 271 8.13 -8.52 -7.39
CA SER A 271 8.96 -8.86 -6.22
C SER A 271 8.11 -9.30 -5.03
N ILE A 272 6.99 -8.64 -4.78
CA ILE A 272 6.19 -8.89 -3.58
C ILE A 272 5.50 -10.24 -3.64
N ARG A 273 4.93 -10.63 -4.78
CA ARG A 273 4.28 -11.94 -4.93
C ARG A 273 5.21 -13.09 -4.55
N ALA A 274 6.41 -13.11 -5.10
CA ALA A 274 7.41 -14.14 -4.78
C ALA A 274 7.84 -14.14 -3.31
N GLN A 275 7.94 -12.94 -2.71
CA GLN A 275 8.33 -12.81 -1.31
C GLN A 275 7.20 -13.16 -0.34
N ASP A 276 5.93 -12.91 -0.71
CA ASP A 276 4.77 -13.32 0.08
C ASP A 276 4.60 -14.84 0.07
N ASP A 277 4.79 -15.49 -1.09
CA ASP A 277 4.82 -16.96 -1.18
C ASP A 277 5.92 -17.56 -0.31
N ALA A 278 7.11 -16.96 -0.32
CA ALA A 278 8.22 -17.38 0.54
C ALA A 278 7.92 -17.12 2.03
N ALA A 279 7.24 -16.02 2.36
CA ALA A 279 6.80 -15.73 3.73
C ALA A 279 5.76 -16.75 4.20
N LEU A 280 4.79 -17.10 3.36
CA LEU A 280 3.84 -18.16 3.67
C LEU A 280 4.55 -19.48 4.00
N ALA A 281 5.52 -19.89 3.18
CA ALA A 281 6.31 -21.10 3.43
C ALA A 281 7.03 -21.04 4.78
N ARG A 282 7.64 -19.90 5.12
CA ARG A 282 8.27 -19.70 6.43
C ARG A 282 7.28 -19.75 7.59
N ARG A 283 6.07 -19.16 7.41
CA ARG A 283 5.03 -19.16 8.45
C ARG A 283 4.53 -20.58 8.71
N LYS A 284 4.27 -21.35 7.65
CA LYS A 284 3.89 -22.78 7.77
C LYS A 284 4.92 -23.63 8.53
N GLN A 285 6.20 -23.28 8.50
CA GLN A 285 7.25 -23.98 9.25
C GLN A 285 7.33 -23.55 10.72
N ARG A 286 6.84 -22.35 11.05
CA ARG A 286 7.02 -21.75 12.40
C ARG A 286 5.73 -21.65 13.20
N MET A 287 4.60 -21.82 12.55
CA MET A 287 3.25 -21.78 13.12
C MET A 287 2.58 -23.11 12.94
N THR A 288 1.56 -23.41 13.73
CA THR A 288 0.62 -24.49 13.43
C THR A 288 -0.16 -24.14 12.17
N ALA A 289 0.16 -24.81 11.07
CA ALA A 289 -0.46 -24.56 9.77
C ALA A 289 -1.65 -25.48 9.55
N TYR A 290 -2.79 -24.92 9.24
CA TYR A 290 -3.99 -25.65 8.87
C TYR A 290 -4.16 -25.65 7.34
N GLU A 291 -4.22 -26.85 6.76
CA GLU A 291 -4.60 -27.06 5.35
C GLU A 291 -6.09 -27.39 5.30
N PRO A 292 -6.94 -26.48 4.74
CA PRO A 292 -8.38 -26.68 4.78
C PRO A 292 -8.82 -27.88 3.95
N THR A 293 -9.74 -28.66 4.50
CA THR A 293 -10.44 -29.69 3.73
C THR A 293 -11.38 -29.05 2.71
N ALA A 294 -11.84 -29.83 1.73
CA ALA A 294 -12.84 -29.34 0.78
C ALA A 294 -14.14 -28.87 1.46
N ALA A 295 -14.52 -29.51 2.56
CA ALA A 295 -15.70 -29.13 3.34
C ALA A 295 -15.50 -27.78 4.06
N ASP A 296 -14.31 -27.54 4.61
CA ASP A 296 -14.00 -26.27 5.26
C ASP A 296 -13.93 -25.13 4.24
N ALA A 297 -13.24 -25.36 3.11
CA ALA A 297 -13.17 -24.41 2.02
C ALA A 297 -14.55 -24.04 1.46
N ALA A 298 -15.48 -25.00 1.41
CA ALA A 298 -16.86 -24.73 0.97
C ALA A 298 -17.60 -23.78 1.93
N GLN A 299 -17.37 -23.89 3.25
CA GLN A 299 -17.96 -22.97 4.23
C GLN A 299 -17.44 -21.53 4.05
N TRP A 300 -16.14 -21.37 3.84
CA TRP A 300 -15.52 -20.07 3.52
C TRP A 300 -16.07 -19.50 2.21
N THR A 301 -16.14 -20.33 1.16
CA THR A 301 -16.68 -19.92 -0.14
C THR A 301 -18.12 -19.40 0.00
N LYS A 302 -18.95 -20.08 0.81
CA LYS A 302 -20.32 -19.63 1.08
C LYS A 302 -20.32 -18.28 1.81
N LEU A 303 -19.56 -18.14 2.89
CA LEU A 303 -19.48 -16.86 3.65
C LEU A 303 -19.02 -15.72 2.74
N PHE A 304 -17.99 -15.94 1.94
CA PHE A 304 -17.46 -14.92 1.01
C PHE A 304 -18.50 -14.55 -0.06
N ALA A 305 -19.26 -15.52 -0.59
CA ALA A 305 -20.32 -15.25 -1.56
C ALA A 305 -21.46 -14.41 -0.93
N ASP A 306 -21.92 -14.78 0.28
CA ASP A 306 -22.96 -14.06 1.00
C ASP A 306 -22.50 -12.63 1.34
N THR A 307 -21.22 -12.49 1.74
CA THR A 307 -20.60 -11.17 1.99
C THR A 307 -20.57 -10.33 0.73
N ARG A 308 -20.10 -10.87 -0.39
CA ARG A 308 -20.06 -10.15 -1.67
C ARG A 308 -21.45 -9.71 -2.13
N ALA A 309 -22.47 -10.58 -1.98
CA ALA A 309 -23.83 -10.22 -2.31
C ALA A 309 -24.34 -9.00 -1.52
N ARG A 310 -23.99 -8.92 -0.24
CA ARG A 310 -24.33 -7.76 0.61
C ARG A 310 -23.52 -6.52 0.25
N LEU A 311 -22.21 -6.66 0.02
CA LEU A 311 -21.33 -5.57 -0.38
C LEU A 311 -21.75 -4.92 -1.70
N ARG A 312 -22.25 -5.70 -2.66
CA ARG A 312 -22.78 -5.22 -3.94
C ARG A 312 -23.89 -4.16 -3.78
N THR A 313 -24.65 -4.24 -2.70
CA THR A 313 -25.80 -3.35 -2.46
C THR A 313 -25.55 -2.27 -1.41
N THR A 314 -24.47 -2.38 -0.63
CA THR A 314 -24.22 -1.49 0.51
C THR A 314 -22.96 -0.65 0.37
N VAL A 315 -21.95 -1.14 -0.36
CA VAL A 315 -20.62 -0.50 -0.44
C VAL A 315 -20.27 -0.12 -1.88
N PHE A 316 -20.50 -1.02 -2.82
CA PHE A 316 -20.09 -0.85 -4.21
C PHE A 316 -21.28 -0.45 -5.10
N THR A 317 -20.98 0.31 -6.17
CA THR A 317 -21.94 0.45 -7.25
C THR A 317 -22.04 -0.86 -8.03
N ALA A 318 -23.24 -1.19 -8.50
CA ALA A 318 -23.46 -2.41 -9.28
C ALA A 318 -22.54 -2.48 -10.51
N ALA A 319 -22.31 -1.34 -11.18
CA ALA A 319 -21.45 -1.28 -12.37
C ALA A 319 -20.01 -1.73 -12.07
N VAL A 320 -19.38 -1.16 -11.02
CA VAL A 320 -18.00 -1.49 -10.63
C VAL A 320 -17.90 -2.92 -10.12
N PHE A 321 -18.87 -3.34 -9.30
CA PHE A 321 -18.90 -4.70 -8.76
C PHE A 321 -19.04 -5.75 -9.86
N ASP A 322 -20.05 -5.60 -10.74
CA ASP A 322 -20.34 -6.58 -11.79
C ASP A 322 -19.21 -6.60 -12.85
N GLU A 323 -18.51 -5.48 -13.05
CA GLU A 323 -17.33 -5.44 -13.90
C GLU A 323 -16.19 -6.30 -13.30
N ALA A 324 -15.88 -6.17 -12.01
CA ALA A 324 -14.85 -6.98 -11.36
C ALA A 324 -15.19 -8.48 -11.39
N VAL A 325 -16.47 -8.84 -11.15
CA VAL A 325 -16.94 -10.23 -11.18
C VAL A 325 -16.77 -10.89 -12.54
N ARG A 326 -16.89 -10.14 -13.64
CA ARG A 326 -16.67 -10.69 -15.01
C ARG A 326 -15.29 -11.28 -15.22
N PHE A 327 -14.26 -10.75 -14.52
CA PHE A 327 -12.87 -11.22 -14.61
C PHE A 327 -12.54 -12.33 -13.60
N ALA A 328 -13.40 -12.56 -12.63
CA ALA A 328 -13.21 -13.59 -11.61
C ALA A 328 -13.63 -14.99 -12.10
N ASN A 329 -14.55 -15.06 -13.06
CA ASN A 329 -15.10 -16.30 -13.66
C ASN A 329 -14.31 -16.75 -14.92
#